data_bdcd22cbf70a4ebc38d01f053c0144a8
#
_entry.id   bdcd22cbf70a4ebc38d01f053c0144a8
#
_cell.length_a   1.000
_cell.length_b   1.000
_cell.length_c   1.000
_cell.angle_alpha   90.00
_cell.angle_beta   90.00
_cell.angle_gamma   90.00
#
_symmetry.space_group_name_H-M   'P 1'
#
loop_
_entity.id
_entity.type
_entity.pdbx_description
1 polymer ?
#
loop_
_entity_poly.entity_id
_entity_poly.type
_entity_poly.pdbx_seq_one_letter_code
_entity_poly.pdbx_strand_id
1 'polypeptide(L)'
;MVLLIWLVTLAAAVPQRPADVVQWSATGPSAAVAAGGTVKIAVRADIRNGWKLYALTQPPGGPQKLSIAIASDAPFNVAEKQIVAPAPKTMKDANFGTDSMYYEKEVTFTVPVVVAKGAAGELQVPLEVTFQACGAELCLRPFTQKLSVPVSVRQP
;
A
#
# COMPACT_ATOMS: atom_id res chain seq x y z
N MET A 1 27.75 -26.95 46.77
CA MET A 1 26.97 -27.30 45.53
C MET A 1 26.05 -26.13 45.25
N VAL A 2 26.43 -25.22 44.34
CA VAL A 2 25.66 -23.97 44.01
C VAL A 2 24.77 -24.30 42.82
N LEU A 3 23.47 -24.31 43.03
CA LEU A 3 22.50 -24.45 41.93
C LEU A 3 22.41 -23.12 41.18
N LEU A 4 22.90 -23.08 39.95
CA LEU A 4 22.64 -21.97 39.02
C LEU A 4 21.23 -22.17 38.45
N ILE A 5 20.29 -21.34 38.90
CA ILE A 5 18.95 -21.26 38.30
C ILE A 5 19.04 -20.41 37.04
N TRP A 6 18.91 -21.01 35.86
CA TRP A 6 18.79 -20.32 34.59
C TRP A 6 17.35 -19.72 34.48
N LEU A 7 17.26 -18.41 34.63
CA LEU A 7 16.01 -17.71 34.30
C LEU A 7 15.85 -17.67 32.77
N VAL A 8 14.98 -18.51 32.24
CA VAL A 8 14.53 -18.42 30.85
C VAL A 8 13.51 -17.28 30.76
N THR A 9 13.92 -16.12 30.24
CA THR A 9 12.99 -15.04 29.92
C THR A 9 12.20 -15.43 28.67
N LEU A 10 10.92 -15.79 28.81
CA LEU A 10 9.99 -15.90 27.69
C LEU A 10 9.75 -14.47 27.15
N ALA A 11 10.38 -14.13 26.03
CA ALA A 11 10.02 -12.94 25.29
C ALA A 11 8.64 -13.16 24.66
N ALA A 12 7.62 -12.46 25.17
CA ALA A 12 6.29 -12.47 24.56
C ALA A 12 6.39 -11.91 23.14
N ALA A 13 6.01 -12.69 22.12
CA ALA A 13 5.96 -12.23 20.76
C ALA A 13 4.92 -11.10 20.64
N VAL A 14 5.36 -9.89 20.30
CA VAL A 14 4.45 -8.77 20.08
C VAL A 14 3.63 -9.05 18.81
N PRO A 15 2.29 -8.97 18.86
CA PRO A 15 1.46 -9.16 17.66
C PRO A 15 1.90 -8.22 16.56
N GLN A 16 2.18 -8.76 15.37
CA GLN A 16 2.60 -7.96 14.21
C GLN A 16 1.39 -7.24 13.64
N ARG A 17 1.46 -5.92 13.49
CA ARG A 17 0.45 -5.13 12.80
C ARG A 17 0.85 -4.94 11.34
N PRO A 18 -0.11 -4.80 10.40
CA PRO A 18 0.20 -4.54 8.99
C PRO A 18 1.15 -3.35 8.76
N ALA A 19 0.97 -2.26 9.51
CA ALA A 19 1.84 -1.09 9.44
C ALA A 19 3.28 -1.32 9.97
N ASP A 20 3.52 -2.39 10.73
CA ASP A 20 4.86 -2.74 11.22
C ASP A 20 5.68 -3.51 10.17
N VAL A 21 5.00 -4.08 9.17
CA VAL A 21 5.62 -4.91 8.13
C VAL A 21 5.61 -4.29 6.74
N VAL A 22 4.65 -3.38 6.47
CA VAL A 22 4.62 -2.59 5.24
C VAL A 22 4.44 -1.13 5.61
N GLN A 23 5.46 -0.32 5.35
CA GLN A 23 5.41 1.13 5.55
C GLN A 23 5.09 1.81 4.23
N TRP A 24 4.12 2.72 4.26
CA TRP A 24 3.64 3.42 3.09
C TRP A 24 4.02 4.89 3.13
N SER A 25 4.41 5.42 1.97
CA SER A 25 4.59 6.84 1.74
C SER A 25 4.02 7.24 0.39
N ALA A 26 3.65 8.51 0.24
CA ALA A 26 3.15 9.02 -1.02
C ALA A 26 3.72 10.42 -1.28
N THR A 27 4.05 10.68 -2.55
CA THR A 27 4.64 11.95 -2.99
C THR A 27 3.91 12.42 -4.24
N GLY A 28 3.43 13.66 -4.20
CA GLY A 28 2.82 14.36 -5.33
C GLY A 28 3.83 15.18 -6.13
N PRO A 29 3.39 15.84 -7.21
CA PRO A 29 4.22 16.77 -7.97
C PRO A 29 4.47 18.05 -7.17
N SER A 30 5.61 18.69 -7.42
CA SER A 30 5.91 20.03 -6.88
C SER A 30 5.24 21.15 -7.66
N ALA A 31 4.86 20.91 -8.92
CA ALA A 31 4.21 21.90 -9.78
C ALA A 31 2.69 21.86 -9.64
N ALA A 32 2.05 23.03 -9.73
CA ALA A 32 0.60 23.14 -9.72
C ALA A 32 -0.02 22.45 -10.94
N VAL A 33 -1.09 21.70 -10.72
CA VAL A 33 -1.87 21.02 -11.77
C VAL A 33 -3.11 21.84 -12.11
N ALA A 34 -3.56 21.78 -13.38
CA ALA A 34 -4.80 22.43 -13.76
C ALA A 34 -6.03 21.66 -13.25
N ALA A 35 -7.08 22.39 -12.86
CA ALA A 35 -8.39 21.78 -12.58
C ALA A 35 -8.87 20.98 -13.79
N GLY A 36 -9.43 19.79 -13.54
CA GLY A 36 -9.78 18.82 -14.59
C GLY A 36 -8.60 18.02 -15.16
N GLY A 37 -7.37 18.35 -14.77
CA GLY A 37 -6.17 17.62 -15.18
C GLY A 37 -5.93 16.34 -14.40
N THR A 38 -4.86 15.64 -14.76
CA THR A 38 -4.42 14.41 -14.08
C THR A 38 -3.07 14.64 -13.43
N VAL A 39 -2.95 14.32 -12.15
CA VAL A 39 -1.70 14.31 -11.40
C VAL A 39 -1.23 12.86 -11.21
N LYS A 40 0.08 12.65 -11.30
CA LYS A 40 0.70 11.35 -10.99
C LYS A 40 1.26 11.41 -9.58
N ILE A 41 0.75 10.55 -8.71
CA ILE A 41 1.24 10.40 -7.33
C ILE A 41 2.08 9.13 -7.28
N ALA A 42 3.30 9.25 -6.73
CA ALA A 42 4.12 8.10 -6.42
C ALA A 42 3.72 7.57 -5.03
N VAL A 43 3.20 6.34 -4.98
CA VAL A 43 2.86 5.63 -3.73
C VAL A 43 3.86 4.51 -3.54
N ARG A 44 4.68 4.60 -2.50
CA ARG A 44 5.75 3.66 -2.20
C ARG A 44 5.39 2.80 -1.00
N ALA A 45 5.66 1.51 -1.12
CA ALA A 45 5.65 0.53 -0.04
C ALA A 45 7.08 0.06 0.25
N ASP A 46 7.51 0.19 1.50
CA ASP A 46 8.72 -0.44 2.02
C ASP A 46 8.30 -1.68 2.82
N ILE A 47 8.72 -2.85 2.34
CA ILE A 47 8.27 -4.15 2.82
C ILE A 47 9.38 -4.77 3.67
N ARG A 48 9.07 -5.11 4.92
CA ARG A 48 10.00 -5.75 5.85
C ARG A 48 10.52 -7.08 5.28
N ASN A 49 11.81 -7.34 5.48
CA ASN A 49 12.42 -8.60 5.05
C ASN A 49 11.64 -9.82 5.58
N GLY A 50 11.44 -10.81 4.70
CA GLY A 50 10.66 -12.01 4.99
C GLY A 50 9.14 -11.85 4.79
N TRP A 51 8.66 -10.64 4.45
CA TRP A 51 7.27 -10.37 4.14
C TRP A 51 7.05 -10.17 2.64
N LYS A 52 5.84 -10.51 2.21
CA LYS A 52 5.34 -10.33 0.85
C LYS A 52 4.11 -9.45 0.89
N LEU A 53 4.06 -8.45 0.01
CA LEU A 53 2.90 -7.61 -0.23
C LEU A 53 2.19 -8.12 -1.48
N TYR A 54 0.94 -8.51 -1.37
CA TYR A 54 0.18 -8.98 -2.52
C TYR A 54 -0.08 -7.87 -3.53
N ALA A 55 -0.08 -8.23 -4.83
CA ALA A 55 -0.14 -7.28 -5.92
C ALA A 55 -1.56 -6.76 -6.22
N LEU A 56 -1.65 -5.75 -7.10
CA LEU A 56 -2.92 -5.16 -7.59
C LEU A 56 -3.83 -6.17 -8.31
N THR A 57 -3.25 -7.24 -8.81
CA THR A 57 -3.99 -8.30 -9.49
C THR A 57 -3.70 -9.64 -8.81
N GLN A 58 -4.74 -10.42 -8.59
CA GLN A 58 -4.66 -11.77 -8.04
C GLN A 58 -5.57 -12.71 -8.84
N PRO A 59 -5.23 -14.00 -8.93
CA PRO A 59 -6.13 -14.99 -9.52
C PRO A 59 -7.37 -15.21 -8.62
N PRO A 60 -8.47 -15.74 -9.16
CA PRO A 60 -9.64 -16.10 -8.37
C PRO A 60 -9.28 -17.08 -7.23
N GLY A 61 -9.84 -16.84 -6.04
CA GLY A 61 -9.56 -17.65 -4.84
C GLY A 61 -8.22 -17.33 -4.15
N GLY A 62 -7.45 -16.40 -4.69
CA GLY A 62 -6.19 -15.93 -4.10
C GLY A 62 -6.38 -14.95 -2.93
N PRO A 63 -5.27 -14.36 -2.45
CA PRO A 63 -5.27 -13.38 -1.39
C PRO A 63 -6.02 -12.10 -1.76
N GLN A 64 -6.28 -11.26 -0.75
CA GLN A 64 -6.80 -9.92 -0.99
C GLN A 64 -5.83 -9.13 -1.88
N LYS A 65 -6.30 -8.70 -3.04
CA LYS A 65 -5.52 -7.84 -3.93
C LYS A 65 -5.30 -6.47 -3.30
N LEU A 66 -4.16 -5.85 -3.61
CA LEU A 66 -3.90 -4.45 -3.32
C LEU A 66 -4.90 -3.58 -4.06
N SER A 67 -5.40 -2.54 -3.40
CA SER A 67 -6.17 -1.47 -4.05
C SER A 67 -5.72 -0.11 -3.54
N ILE A 68 -5.76 0.89 -4.42
CA ILE A 68 -5.46 2.28 -4.11
C ILE A 68 -6.65 3.10 -4.60
N ALA A 69 -7.34 3.75 -3.67
CA ALA A 69 -8.55 4.52 -3.93
C ALA A 69 -8.46 5.91 -3.31
N ILE A 70 -9.37 6.81 -3.70
CA ILE A 70 -9.62 8.08 -3.00
C ILE A 70 -10.66 7.82 -1.93
N ALA A 71 -10.47 8.39 -0.74
CA ALA A 71 -11.53 8.45 0.26
C ALA A 71 -12.72 9.24 -0.30
N SER A 72 -13.95 8.81 0.04
CA SER A 72 -15.20 9.44 -0.42
C SER A 72 -15.22 10.94 -0.12
N ASP A 73 -15.96 11.68 -0.93
CA ASP A 73 -16.23 13.14 -0.83
C ASP A 73 -15.05 14.07 -1.16
N ALA A 74 -13.95 13.55 -1.72
CA ALA A 74 -12.85 14.38 -2.20
C ALA A 74 -13.01 14.76 -3.69
N PRO A 75 -12.52 15.94 -4.13
CA PRO A 75 -12.61 16.38 -5.51
C PRO A 75 -11.57 15.68 -6.42
N PHE A 76 -11.38 14.39 -6.22
CA PHE A 76 -10.39 13.55 -6.89
C PHE A 76 -10.94 12.19 -7.25
N ASN A 77 -10.38 11.58 -8.30
CA ASN A 77 -10.66 10.19 -8.67
C ASN A 77 -9.38 9.46 -9.09
N VAL A 78 -9.19 8.22 -8.65
CA VAL A 78 -8.10 7.37 -9.14
C VAL A 78 -8.51 6.70 -10.44
N ALA A 79 -7.67 6.80 -11.45
CA ALA A 79 -7.81 5.99 -12.67
C ALA A 79 -7.17 4.60 -12.43
N GLU A 80 -7.85 3.73 -11.69
CA GLU A 80 -7.31 2.46 -11.19
C GLU A 80 -6.66 1.59 -12.27
N LYS A 81 -7.29 1.49 -13.45
CA LYS A 81 -6.77 0.69 -14.58
C LYS A 81 -5.49 1.25 -15.19
N GLN A 82 -5.10 2.47 -14.84
CA GLN A 82 -3.91 3.15 -15.31
C GLN A 82 -2.81 3.23 -14.25
N ILE A 83 -2.99 2.60 -13.10
CA ILE A 83 -1.93 2.49 -12.09
C ILE A 83 -0.79 1.67 -12.71
N VAL A 84 0.41 2.25 -12.70
CA VAL A 84 1.63 1.60 -13.19
C VAL A 84 2.47 1.14 -12.01
N ALA A 85 2.92 -0.11 -12.07
CA ALA A 85 3.83 -0.71 -11.11
C ALA A 85 4.83 -1.64 -11.83
N PRO A 86 5.96 -1.97 -11.20
CA PRO A 86 6.83 -3.05 -11.68
C PRO A 86 6.05 -4.38 -11.78
N ALA A 87 6.54 -5.29 -12.64
CA ALA A 87 5.96 -6.63 -12.72
C ALA A 87 6.09 -7.34 -11.36
N PRO A 88 5.00 -7.89 -10.81
CA PRO A 88 5.05 -8.66 -9.57
C PRO A 88 5.74 -10.02 -9.80
N LYS A 89 6.27 -10.59 -8.73
CA LYS A 89 6.69 -12.00 -8.70
C LYS A 89 5.46 -12.88 -8.56
N THR A 90 5.58 -14.15 -9.01
CA THR A 90 4.55 -15.18 -8.84
C THR A 90 5.10 -16.32 -7.99
N MET A 91 4.27 -16.89 -7.12
CA MET A 91 4.60 -18.09 -6.35
C MET A 91 3.37 -19.00 -6.21
N LYS A 92 3.62 -20.30 -5.99
CA LYS A 92 2.61 -21.20 -5.43
C LYS A 92 2.36 -20.81 -3.98
N ASP A 93 1.14 -20.39 -3.67
CA ASP A 93 0.79 -19.95 -2.33
C ASP A 93 0.00 -21.05 -1.59
N ALA A 94 0.67 -21.71 -0.65
CA ALA A 94 0.07 -22.80 0.12
C ALA A 94 -1.12 -22.36 0.98
N ASN A 95 -1.17 -21.08 1.40
CA ASN A 95 -2.27 -20.55 2.21
C ASN A 95 -3.58 -20.42 1.43
N PHE A 96 -3.48 -20.24 0.09
CA PHE A 96 -4.63 -20.05 -0.78
C PHE A 96 -4.83 -21.19 -1.79
N GLY A 97 -3.86 -22.12 -1.89
CA GLY A 97 -3.92 -23.25 -2.83
C GLY A 97 -3.85 -22.86 -4.31
N THR A 98 -3.43 -21.64 -4.62
CA THR A 98 -3.34 -21.09 -5.98
C THR A 98 -2.03 -20.32 -6.16
N ASP A 99 -1.76 -19.88 -7.40
CA ASP A 99 -0.68 -18.92 -7.63
C ASP A 99 -1.05 -17.56 -7.05
N SER A 100 -0.08 -16.87 -6.46
CA SER A 100 -0.26 -15.51 -5.95
C SER A 100 0.81 -14.59 -6.51
N MET A 101 0.43 -13.34 -6.77
CA MET A 101 1.31 -12.29 -7.26
C MET A 101 1.69 -11.36 -6.12
N TYR A 102 2.98 -11.03 -5.99
CA TYR A 102 3.48 -10.28 -4.83
C TYR A 102 4.72 -9.44 -5.11
N TYR A 103 4.99 -8.51 -4.20
CA TYR A 103 6.22 -7.72 -4.12
C TYR A 103 6.98 -8.02 -2.83
N GLU A 104 8.29 -7.80 -2.86
CA GLU A 104 9.20 -7.90 -1.71
C GLU A 104 10.12 -6.69 -1.68
N LYS A 105 10.66 -6.37 -0.50
CA LYS A 105 11.58 -5.26 -0.26
C LYS A 105 10.91 -3.91 -0.46
N GLU A 106 10.68 -3.50 -1.68
CA GLU A 106 10.05 -2.23 -2.01
C GLU A 106 9.30 -2.30 -3.33
N VAL A 107 8.29 -1.46 -3.46
CA VAL A 107 7.60 -1.21 -4.72
C VAL A 107 7.07 0.21 -4.75
N THR A 108 7.13 0.86 -5.92
CA THR A 108 6.51 2.17 -6.15
C THR A 108 5.45 2.05 -7.22
N PHE A 109 4.25 2.52 -6.89
CA PHE A 109 3.11 2.62 -7.79
C PHE A 109 3.01 4.05 -8.29
N THR A 110 2.88 4.25 -9.61
CA THR A 110 2.50 5.53 -10.17
C THR A 110 0.99 5.57 -10.31
N VAL A 111 0.34 6.38 -9.50
CA VAL A 111 -1.12 6.46 -9.37
C VAL A 111 -1.62 7.71 -10.07
N PRO A 112 -2.32 7.60 -11.21
CA PRO A 112 -2.93 8.74 -11.87
C PRO A 112 -4.22 9.14 -11.13
N VAL A 113 -4.26 10.37 -10.67
CA VAL A 113 -5.40 10.97 -9.96
C VAL A 113 -5.96 12.11 -10.79
N VAL A 114 -7.22 12.01 -11.16
CA VAL A 114 -7.96 13.05 -11.88
C VAL A 114 -8.47 14.07 -10.89
N VAL A 115 -8.18 15.35 -11.14
CA VAL A 115 -8.65 16.49 -10.34
C VAL A 115 -9.99 16.97 -10.87
N ALA A 116 -10.97 17.22 -10.01
CA ALA A 116 -12.26 17.75 -10.42
C ALA A 116 -12.11 19.15 -11.05
N LYS A 117 -12.95 19.46 -12.07
CA LYS A 117 -12.91 20.74 -12.79
C LYS A 117 -13.16 21.96 -11.90
N GLY A 118 -13.89 21.81 -10.80
CA GLY A 118 -14.15 22.90 -9.85
C GLY A 118 -13.14 23.02 -8.70
N ALA A 119 -12.11 22.17 -8.69
CA ALA A 119 -11.10 22.19 -7.62
C ALA A 119 -10.14 23.37 -7.81
N ALA A 120 -9.70 23.99 -6.72
CA ALA A 120 -8.73 25.11 -6.74
C ALA A 120 -7.99 25.23 -5.39
N GLY A 121 -6.77 25.78 -5.44
CA GLY A 121 -5.95 26.07 -4.25
C GLY A 121 -5.13 24.88 -3.78
N GLU A 122 -4.64 24.98 -2.55
CA GLU A 122 -3.88 23.92 -1.90
C GLU A 122 -4.85 22.86 -1.34
N LEU A 123 -4.78 21.68 -1.89
CA LEU A 123 -5.67 20.56 -1.55
C LEU A 123 -4.86 19.37 -1.04
N GLN A 124 -5.53 18.50 -0.27
CA GLN A 124 -4.99 17.22 0.17
C GLN A 124 -5.67 16.10 -0.61
N VAL A 125 -4.89 15.26 -1.29
CA VAL A 125 -5.38 14.05 -1.94
C VAL A 125 -5.44 12.93 -0.90
N PRO A 126 -6.63 12.52 -0.44
CA PRO A 126 -6.78 11.47 0.58
C PRO A 126 -6.77 10.10 -0.09
N LEU A 127 -5.64 9.41 -0.04
CA LEU A 127 -5.51 8.06 -0.57
C LEU A 127 -5.82 7.01 0.51
N GLU A 128 -6.52 5.97 0.12
CA GLU A 128 -6.73 4.75 0.90
C GLU A 128 -6.06 3.57 0.19
N VAL A 129 -5.06 2.97 0.84
CA VAL A 129 -4.35 1.80 0.35
C VAL A 129 -4.79 0.60 1.14
N THR A 130 -5.63 -0.27 0.55
CA THR A 130 -6.03 -1.53 1.16
C THR A 130 -5.12 -2.64 0.68
N PHE A 131 -4.50 -3.36 1.61
CA PHE A 131 -3.50 -4.37 1.30
C PHE A 131 -3.53 -5.55 2.27
N GLN A 132 -2.93 -6.65 1.85
CA GLN A 132 -2.64 -7.81 2.69
C GLN A 132 -1.17 -8.18 2.54
N ALA A 133 -0.54 -8.58 3.63
CA ALA A 133 0.84 -9.04 3.66
C ALA A 133 0.95 -10.38 4.37
N CYS A 134 1.83 -11.25 3.86
CA CYS A 134 2.14 -12.56 4.45
C CYS A 134 3.64 -12.72 4.65
N GLY A 135 4.02 -13.25 5.81
CA GLY A 135 5.34 -13.81 6.09
C GLY A 135 5.39 -15.29 5.76
N ALA A 136 6.43 -15.98 6.25
CA ALA A 136 6.58 -17.42 6.05
C ALA A 136 5.51 -18.25 6.77
N GLU A 137 5.09 -17.83 7.96
CA GLU A 137 4.21 -18.59 8.86
C GLU A 137 2.86 -17.90 9.12
N LEU A 138 2.73 -16.64 8.78
CA LEU A 138 1.58 -15.82 9.14
C LEU A 138 1.16 -14.89 8.01
N CYS A 139 -0.13 -14.93 7.67
CA CYS A 139 -0.78 -13.90 6.87
C CYS A 139 -1.55 -12.94 7.77
N LEU A 140 -1.28 -11.66 7.64
CA LEU A 140 -2.02 -10.62 8.34
C LEU A 140 -3.40 -10.43 7.70
N ARG A 141 -4.36 -9.94 8.50
CA ARG A 141 -5.66 -9.55 7.95
C ARG A 141 -5.48 -8.35 7.00
N PRO A 142 -6.32 -8.22 5.98
CA PRO A 142 -6.34 -7.03 5.15
C PRO A 142 -6.46 -5.75 6.00
N PHE A 143 -5.72 -4.73 5.61
CA PHE A 143 -5.66 -3.46 6.33
C PHE A 143 -5.71 -2.30 5.34
N THR A 144 -6.34 -1.19 5.73
CA THR A 144 -6.37 0.05 4.95
C THR A 144 -5.50 1.10 5.60
N GLN A 145 -4.44 1.48 4.91
CA GLN A 145 -3.58 2.61 5.27
C GLN A 145 -4.09 3.87 4.60
N LYS A 146 -4.27 4.92 5.39
CA LYS A 146 -4.61 6.26 4.89
C LYS A 146 -3.36 7.07 4.67
N LEU A 147 -3.27 7.74 3.52
CA LEU A 147 -2.21 8.66 3.15
C LEU A 147 -2.83 9.98 2.72
N SER A 148 -2.09 11.08 2.88
CA SER A 148 -2.52 12.40 2.44
C SER A 148 -1.37 13.05 1.67
N VAL A 149 -1.67 13.55 0.48
CA VAL A 149 -0.67 14.14 -0.42
C VAL A 149 -1.07 15.56 -0.79
N PRO A 150 -0.26 16.59 -0.45
CA PRO A 150 -0.55 17.95 -0.84
C PRO A 150 -0.42 18.14 -2.36
N VAL A 151 -1.37 18.82 -2.96
CA VAL A 151 -1.40 19.17 -4.39
C VAL A 151 -1.92 20.58 -4.57
N SER A 152 -1.14 21.41 -5.28
CA SER A 152 -1.57 22.75 -5.69
C SER A 152 -2.41 22.65 -6.95
N VAL A 153 -3.62 23.19 -6.96
CA VAL A 153 -4.54 23.18 -8.10
C VAL A 153 -4.78 24.62 -8.56
N ARG A 154 -4.46 24.91 -9.83
CA ARG A 154 -4.78 26.19 -10.47
C ARG A 154 -6.04 26.07 -11.30
N GLN A 155 -6.85 27.12 -11.27
CA GLN A 155 -7.95 27.24 -12.22
C GLN A 155 -7.38 27.54 -13.62
N PRO A 156 -8.10 27.13 -14.68
CA PRO A 156 -7.70 27.42 -16.05
C PRO A 156 -7.68 28.92 -16.37
#